data_c1b10bc1801382b14d9c279bd8db02c7
#
_entry.id   c1b10bc1801382b14d9c279bd8db02c7
#
_cell.length_a   1.000
_cell.length_b   1.000
_cell.length_c   1.000
_cell.angle_alpha   90.00
_cell.angle_beta   90.00
_cell.angle_gamma   90.00
#
_symmetry.space_group_name_H-M   'P 1'
#
loop_
_entity.id
_entity.type
_entity.pdbx_description
1 polymer ?
#
loop_
_entity_poly.entity_id
_entity_poly.type
_entity_poly.pdbx_seq_one_letter_code
_entity_poly.pdbx_strand_id
1 'polypeptide(L)'
;HGSPLGNDEINAARLQLVWPHVTFAVGDEMYASWDARLAGKDKEAAWNKLFAEYAKQYPELAQEFKRRMANALPKDWQAHAENVLQSMNEKKQTVATRKASQLCLDQYAPLLPEMIGGSADLTESNCTIWKDATVFSKKQPAGRYIHYGVREFGMSAMMNGMALYKGILPFG
;
A
#
# COMPACT_ATOMS: atom_id res chain seq x y z
N HIS A 1 -13.29 1.36 30.49
CA HIS A 1 -13.69 2.74 30.43
C HIS A 1 -14.38 3.15 31.72
N GLY A 2 -13.62 3.58 32.71
CA GLY A 2 -14.12 4.06 33.98
C GLY A 2 -14.19 5.59 34.05
N SER A 3 -14.56 6.08 35.22
CA SER A 3 -14.47 7.52 35.53
C SER A 3 -13.00 7.96 35.59
N PRO A 4 -12.69 9.26 35.43
CA PRO A 4 -11.36 9.81 35.65
C PRO A 4 -10.89 9.45 37.09
N LEU A 5 -9.59 9.13 37.23
CA LEU A 5 -9.03 8.71 38.52
C LEU A 5 -9.16 9.80 39.62
N GLY A 6 -9.08 11.07 39.24
CA GLY A 6 -8.94 12.16 40.18
C GLY A 6 -7.49 12.32 40.70
N ASN A 7 -7.23 13.49 41.32
CA ASN A 7 -5.87 13.87 41.71
C ASN A 7 -5.27 12.96 42.80
N ASP A 8 -6.07 12.56 43.77
CA ASP A 8 -5.59 11.74 44.90
C ASP A 8 -5.18 10.35 44.43
N GLU A 9 -5.97 9.74 43.54
CA GLU A 9 -5.67 8.42 42.99
C GLU A 9 -4.49 8.48 41.99
N ILE A 10 -4.37 9.55 41.21
CA ILE A 10 -3.20 9.78 40.36
C ILE A 10 -1.91 9.87 41.18
N ASN A 11 -1.96 10.59 42.34
CA ASN A 11 -0.82 10.73 43.23
C ASN A 11 -0.47 9.36 43.89
N ALA A 12 -1.46 8.60 44.32
CA ALA A 12 -1.27 7.27 44.88
C ALA A 12 -0.64 6.32 43.82
N ALA A 13 -1.13 6.34 42.58
CA ALA A 13 -0.57 5.56 41.48
C ALA A 13 0.89 5.96 41.16
N ARG A 14 1.21 7.24 41.17
CA ARG A 14 2.59 7.72 40.98
C ARG A 14 3.53 7.24 42.04
N LEU A 15 3.10 7.27 43.32
CA LEU A 15 3.88 6.73 44.42
C LEU A 15 4.11 5.22 44.28
N GLN A 16 3.05 4.48 43.95
CA GLN A 16 3.14 3.03 43.74
C GLN A 16 4.06 2.66 42.58
N LEU A 17 4.08 3.44 41.50
CA LEU A 17 4.94 3.26 40.31
C LEU A 17 6.36 3.82 40.52
N VAL A 18 6.62 4.44 41.68
CA VAL A 18 7.90 5.13 41.96
C VAL A 18 8.25 6.13 40.84
N TRP A 19 7.24 6.86 40.37
CA TRP A 19 7.41 7.84 39.26
C TRP A 19 7.99 9.14 39.82
N PRO A 20 9.27 9.49 39.46
CA PRO A 20 9.95 10.61 40.13
C PRO A 20 9.63 11.99 39.51
N HIS A 21 9.05 12.02 38.33
CA HIS A 21 8.85 13.26 37.58
C HIS A 21 7.55 13.97 37.96
N VAL A 22 7.49 15.29 37.83
CA VAL A 22 6.28 16.08 38.00
C VAL A 22 5.26 15.77 36.89
N THR A 23 4.03 16.27 37.04
CA THR A 23 2.96 16.05 36.08
C THR A 23 3.37 16.54 34.69
N PHE A 24 3.13 15.72 33.66
CA PHE A 24 3.49 15.95 32.26
C PHE A 24 5.00 16.07 31.98
N ALA A 25 5.87 15.75 32.91
CA ALA A 25 7.30 15.67 32.69
C ALA A 25 7.72 14.21 32.38
N VAL A 26 8.59 14.05 31.43
CA VAL A 26 9.26 12.78 31.07
C VAL A 26 10.76 13.00 31.26
N GLY A 27 11.45 12.04 31.87
CA GLY A 27 12.88 12.14 32.12
C GLY A 27 13.73 12.17 30.86
N ASP A 28 14.87 12.86 30.93
CA ASP A 28 15.79 12.98 29.79
C ASP A 28 16.33 11.63 29.32
N GLU A 29 16.48 10.67 30.22
CA GLU A 29 16.87 9.28 29.91
C GLU A 29 15.87 8.57 28.99
N MET A 30 14.56 8.88 29.15
CA MET A 30 13.52 8.33 28.29
C MET A 30 13.57 8.96 26.91
N TYR A 31 13.72 10.28 26.86
CA TYR A 31 13.93 10.98 25.57
C TYR A 31 15.16 10.45 24.84
N ALA A 32 16.28 10.31 25.53
CA ALA A 32 17.51 9.79 24.94
C ALA A 32 17.36 8.35 24.42
N SER A 33 16.62 7.51 25.18
CA SER A 33 16.35 6.11 24.78
C SER A 33 15.49 5.99 23.53
N TRP A 34 14.55 6.93 23.32
CA TRP A 34 13.64 6.92 22.19
C TRP A 34 14.08 7.82 21.02
N ASP A 35 15.12 8.64 21.21
CA ASP A 35 15.60 9.55 20.18
C ASP A 35 16.34 8.81 19.07
N ALA A 36 15.62 8.52 17.98
CA ALA A 36 16.17 7.86 16.80
C ALA A 36 16.70 8.83 15.73
N ARG A 37 16.76 10.14 15.98
CA ARG A 37 17.11 11.14 14.96
C ARG A 37 18.49 10.93 14.34
N LEU A 38 19.51 10.68 15.16
CA LEU A 38 20.87 10.42 14.66
C LEU A 38 20.94 9.08 13.92
N ALA A 39 20.43 8.01 14.52
CA ALA A 39 20.39 6.70 13.89
C ALA A 39 19.54 6.69 12.61
N GLY A 40 18.44 7.45 12.57
CA GLY A 40 17.61 7.64 11.39
C GLY A 40 18.35 8.36 10.26
N LYS A 41 19.09 9.44 10.58
CA LYS A 41 19.91 10.18 9.62
C LYS A 41 20.98 9.30 8.97
N ASP A 42 21.65 8.45 9.78
CA ASP A 42 22.68 7.55 9.26
C ASP A 42 22.07 6.48 8.33
N LYS A 43 20.92 5.92 8.69
CA LYS A 43 20.18 4.96 7.85
C LYS A 43 19.71 5.59 6.55
N GLU A 44 19.19 6.83 6.60
CA GLU A 44 18.76 7.56 5.41
C GLU A 44 19.96 7.86 4.49
N ALA A 45 21.09 8.30 5.04
CA ALA A 45 22.30 8.54 4.25
C ALA A 45 22.81 7.25 3.57
N ALA A 46 22.80 6.14 4.29
CA ALA A 46 23.19 4.84 3.74
C ALA A 46 22.24 4.39 2.62
N TRP A 47 20.93 4.54 2.81
CA TRP A 47 19.93 4.26 1.78
C TRP A 47 20.12 5.14 0.54
N ASN A 48 20.28 6.45 0.71
CA ASN A 48 20.45 7.39 -0.39
C ASN A 48 21.69 7.05 -1.22
N LYS A 49 22.79 6.67 -0.56
CA LYS A 49 24.03 6.22 -1.25
C LYS A 49 23.77 4.94 -2.04
N LEU A 50 23.14 3.93 -1.43
CA LEU A 50 22.78 2.66 -2.08
C LEU A 50 21.89 2.89 -3.29
N PHE A 51 20.86 3.72 -3.13
CA PHE A 51 19.93 4.01 -4.23
C PHE A 51 20.56 4.82 -5.36
N ALA A 52 21.51 5.71 -5.04
CA ALA A 52 22.26 6.44 -6.06
C ALA A 52 23.12 5.51 -6.92
N GLU A 53 23.79 4.53 -6.32
CA GLU A 53 24.55 3.52 -7.06
C GLU A 53 23.64 2.59 -7.88
N TYR A 54 22.50 2.16 -7.30
CA TYR A 54 21.50 1.39 -8.01
C TYR A 54 20.97 2.14 -9.25
N ALA A 55 20.68 3.44 -9.11
CA ALA A 55 20.17 4.26 -10.19
C ALA A 55 21.18 4.47 -11.34
N LYS A 56 22.49 4.46 -11.04
CA LYS A 56 23.51 4.46 -12.10
C LYS A 56 23.54 3.15 -12.88
N GLN A 57 23.38 2.03 -12.16
CA GLN A 57 23.45 0.70 -12.76
C GLN A 57 22.15 0.30 -13.47
N TYR A 58 21.01 0.72 -12.95
CA TYR A 58 19.66 0.38 -13.43
C TYR A 58 18.77 1.62 -13.54
N PRO A 59 19.06 2.55 -14.46
CA PRO A 59 18.37 3.85 -14.52
C PRO A 59 16.85 3.74 -14.75
N GLU A 60 16.40 2.83 -15.61
CA GLU A 60 14.98 2.64 -15.91
C GLU A 60 14.23 2.07 -14.72
N LEU A 61 14.79 1.07 -14.03
CA LEU A 61 14.18 0.49 -12.84
C LEU A 61 14.11 1.49 -11.68
N ALA A 62 15.15 2.31 -11.53
CA ALA A 62 15.16 3.37 -10.52
C ALA A 62 14.13 4.46 -10.82
N GLN A 63 13.93 4.82 -12.08
CA GLN A 63 12.90 5.76 -12.49
C GLN A 63 11.50 5.18 -12.23
N GLU A 64 11.27 3.93 -12.59
CA GLU A 64 10.00 3.25 -12.33
C GLU A 64 9.70 3.12 -10.83
N PHE A 65 10.70 2.80 -10.01
CA PHE A 65 10.57 2.81 -8.56
C PHE A 65 10.13 4.18 -8.04
N LYS A 66 10.80 5.25 -8.48
CA LYS A 66 10.43 6.63 -8.09
C LYS A 66 9.01 6.99 -8.53
N ARG A 67 8.63 6.61 -9.76
CA ARG A 67 7.28 6.84 -10.29
C ARG A 67 6.23 6.21 -9.37
N ARG A 68 6.40 4.93 -9.04
CA ARG A 68 5.46 4.19 -8.18
C ARG A 68 5.39 4.77 -6.77
N MET A 69 6.54 5.06 -6.16
CA MET A 69 6.58 5.65 -4.80
C MET A 69 5.97 7.05 -4.73
N ALA A 70 5.97 7.77 -5.85
CA ALA A 70 5.27 9.05 -5.99
C ALA A 70 3.77 8.90 -6.32
N ASN A 71 3.25 7.67 -6.48
CA ASN A 71 1.90 7.38 -6.99
C ASN A 71 1.60 8.05 -8.34
N ALA A 72 2.63 8.27 -9.15
CA ALA A 72 2.47 8.84 -10.47
C ALA A 72 2.06 7.77 -11.48
N LEU A 73 1.11 8.09 -12.34
CA LEU A 73 0.67 7.22 -13.42
C LEU A 73 1.74 7.14 -14.53
N PRO A 74 1.74 6.08 -15.36
CA PRO A 74 2.60 5.99 -16.53
C PRO A 74 2.44 7.20 -17.46
N LYS A 75 3.51 7.56 -18.18
CA LYS A 75 3.53 8.75 -19.04
C LYS A 75 2.41 8.77 -20.08
N ASP A 76 2.09 7.60 -20.64
CA ASP A 76 1.09 7.47 -21.71
C ASP A 76 -0.31 7.13 -21.20
N TRP A 77 -0.52 7.19 -19.88
CA TRP A 77 -1.78 6.81 -19.25
C TRP A 77 -2.98 7.59 -19.77
N GLN A 78 -2.87 8.91 -19.86
CA GLN A 78 -3.98 9.77 -20.29
C GLN A 78 -4.48 9.40 -21.71
N ALA A 79 -3.56 9.33 -22.64
CA ALA A 79 -3.89 8.98 -24.03
C ALA A 79 -4.47 7.56 -24.15
N HIS A 80 -3.91 6.60 -23.36
CA HIS A 80 -4.43 5.24 -23.35
C HIS A 80 -5.85 5.20 -22.76
N ALA A 81 -6.10 5.88 -21.66
CA ALA A 81 -7.42 5.91 -21.02
C ALA A 81 -8.48 6.53 -21.94
N GLU A 82 -8.15 7.61 -22.64
CA GLU A 82 -9.03 8.24 -23.63
C GLU A 82 -9.36 7.29 -24.78
N ASN A 83 -8.37 6.59 -25.33
CA ASN A 83 -8.57 5.61 -26.40
C ASN A 83 -9.45 4.43 -25.95
N VAL A 84 -9.26 3.95 -24.72
CA VAL A 84 -10.10 2.88 -24.14
C VAL A 84 -11.55 3.34 -24.03
N LEU A 85 -11.78 4.54 -23.47
CA LEU A 85 -13.14 5.10 -23.34
C LEU A 85 -13.81 5.28 -24.70
N GLN A 86 -13.11 5.81 -25.69
CA GLN A 86 -13.61 5.98 -27.04
C GLN A 86 -13.99 4.62 -27.65
N SER A 87 -13.10 3.63 -27.59
CA SER A 87 -13.34 2.27 -28.11
C SER A 87 -14.53 1.61 -27.45
N MET A 88 -14.70 1.75 -26.14
CA MET A 88 -15.85 1.21 -25.42
C MET A 88 -17.16 1.90 -25.84
N ASN A 89 -17.13 3.22 -26.03
CA ASN A 89 -18.28 3.98 -26.47
C ASN A 89 -18.69 3.62 -27.91
N GLU A 90 -17.74 3.40 -28.80
CA GLU A 90 -18.01 2.99 -30.19
C GLU A 90 -18.65 1.59 -30.27
N LYS A 91 -18.20 0.66 -29.44
CA LYS A 91 -18.72 -0.71 -29.37
C LYS A 91 -20.16 -0.80 -28.86
N LYS A 92 -20.61 0.16 -28.05
CA LYS A 92 -21.99 0.25 -27.49
C LYS A 92 -22.51 -1.06 -26.90
N GLN A 93 -21.66 -1.81 -26.22
CA GLN A 93 -22.01 -3.11 -25.66
C GLN A 93 -22.86 -2.95 -24.39
N THR A 94 -23.97 -3.70 -24.34
CA THR A 94 -24.75 -3.84 -23.10
C THR A 94 -24.24 -5.06 -22.35
N VAL A 95 -23.61 -4.85 -21.20
CA VAL A 95 -23.02 -5.91 -20.37
C VAL A 95 -23.36 -5.72 -18.90
N ALA A 96 -23.28 -6.79 -18.11
CA ALA A 96 -23.39 -6.68 -16.66
C ALA A 96 -22.24 -5.83 -16.10
N THR A 97 -22.46 -5.11 -14.99
CA THR A 97 -21.47 -4.20 -14.37
C THR A 97 -20.16 -4.91 -14.03
N ARG A 98 -20.20 -6.14 -13.52
CA ARG A 98 -19.01 -6.96 -13.27
C ARG A 98 -18.20 -7.22 -14.56
N LYS A 99 -18.87 -7.41 -15.70
CA LYS A 99 -18.20 -7.59 -16.99
C LYS A 99 -17.61 -6.29 -17.51
N ALA A 100 -18.29 -5.17 -17.31
CA ALA A 100 -17.74 -3.85 -17.62
C ALA A 100 -16.45 -3.59 -16.81
N SER A 101 -16.45 -3.92 -15.52
CA SER A 101 -15.26 -3.85 -14.68
C SER A 101 -14.11 -4.72 -15.23
N GLN A 102 -14.39 -5.97 -15.61
CA GLN A 102 -13.37 -6.86 -16.21
C GLN A 102 -12.82 -6.28 -17.50
N LEU A 103 -13.65 -5.73 -18.37
CA LEU A 103 -13.19 -5.09 -19.61
C LEU A 103 -12.25 -3.90 -19.34
N CYS A 104 -12.48 -3.16 -18.26
CA CYS A 104 -11.55 -2.12 -17.81
C CYS A 104 -10.24 -2.73 -17.28
N LEU A 105 -10.31 -3.77 -16.46
CA LEU A 105 -9.12 -4.48 -15.97
C LEU A 105 -8.27 -5.02 -17.12
N ASP A 106 -8.89 -5.60 -18.15
CA ASP A 106 -8.20 -6.12 -19.34
C ASP A 106 -7.39 -5.04 -20.07
N GLN A 107 -7.86 -3.79 -20.04
CA GLN A 107 -7.22 -2.67 -20.71
C GLN A 107 -6.18 -1.94 -19.84
N TYR A 108 -6.42 -1.82 -18.53
CA TYR A 108 -5.60 -1.00 -17.65
C TYR A 108 -4.51 -1.79 -16.93
N ALA A 109 -4.78 -3.03 -16.51
CA ALA A 109 -3.80 -3.83 -15.76
C ALA A 109 -2.47 -4.07 -16.50
N PRO A 110 -2.42 -4.23 -17.84
CA PRO A 110 -1.15 -4.33 -18.55
C PRO A 110 -0.25 -3.09 -18.45
N LEU A 111 -0.84 -1.90 -18.34
CA LEU A 111 -0.11 -0.63 -18.23
C LEU A 111 0.23 -0.24 -16.78
N LEU A 112 -0.39 -0.88 -15.82
CA LEU A 112 -0.20 -0.61 -14.39
C LEU A 112 0.48 -1.82 -13.73
N PRO A 113 1.79 -2.01 -13.91
CA PRO A 113 2.51 -3.15 -13.33
C PRO A 113 2.50 -3.14 -11.80
N GLU A 114 2.21 -2.01 -11.15
CA GLU A 114 1.99 -1.87 -9.72
C GLU A 114 0.58 -2.32 -9.26
N MET A 115 -0.34 -2.55 -10.18
CA MET A 115 -1.68 -3.02 -9.85
C MET A 115 -1.64 -4.48 -9.41
N ILE A 116 -2.09 -4.76 -8.18
CA ILE A 116 -2.14 -6.09 -7.59
C ILE A 116 -3.44 -6.25 -6.80
N GLY A 117 -4.09 -7.39 -6.93
CA GLY A 117 -5.34 -7.64 -6.22
C GLY A 117 -6.01 -8.90 -6.67
N GLY A 118 -7.29 -9.05 -6.36
CA GLY A 118 -8.01 -10.26 -6.71
C GLY A 118 -9.39 -10.35 -6.08
N SER A 119 -9.75 -11.52 -5.57
CA SER A 119 -11.06 -11.75 -4.99
C SER A 119 -11.03 -12.66 -3.77
N ALA A 120 -11.96 -12.44 -2.86
CA ALA A 120 -12.22 -13.32 -1.72
C ALA A 120 -13.14 -14.48 -2.14
N ASP A 121 -12.58 -15.41 -2.94
CA ASP A 121 -13.20 -16.65 -3.42
C ASP A 121 -14.36 -16.50 -4.44
N LEU A 122 -14.47 -15.32 -5.07
CA LEU A 122 -15.52 -15.02 -6.05
C LEU A 122 -14.97 -14.55 -7.41
N THR A 123 -13.76 -14.97 -7.77
CA THR A 123 -13.07 -14.53 -9.00
C THR A 123 -13.93 -14.60 -10.25
N GLU A 124 -14.58 -15.72 -10.50
CA GLU A 124 -15.42 -15.92 -11.69
C GLU A 124 -16.75 -15.13 -11.59
N SER A 125 -17.36 -15.14 -10.41
CA SER A 125 -18.63 -14.46 -10.18
C SER A 125 -18.51 -12.93 -10.29
N ASN A 126 -17.40 -12.38 -9.81
CA ASN A 126 -17.15 -10.93 -9.80
C ASN A 126 -16.36 -10.46 -11.03
N CYS A 127 -15.85 -11.40 -11.86
CA CYS A 127 -15.05 -11.10 -13.05
C CYS A 127 -13.82 -10.20 -12.71
N THR A 128 -13.10 -10.50 -11.64
CA THR A 128 -12.00 -9.67 -11.14
C THR A 128 -10.64 -10.01 -11.75
N ILE A 129 -10.53 -11.13 -12.47
CA ILE A 129 -9.31 -11.50 -13.16
C ILE A 129 -9.30 -10.94 -14.59
N TRP A 130 -8.19 -10.30 -14.97
CA TRP A 130 -7.99 -9.80 -16.35
C TRP A 130 -7.29 -10.86 -17.22
N LYS A 131 -7.36 -10.68 -18.53
CA LYS A 131 -6.72 -11.55 -19.49
C LYS A 131 -5.20 -11.59 -19.24
N ASP A 132 -4.63 -12.78 -19.29
CA ASP A 132 -3.18 -13.03 -19.08
C ASP A 132 -2.68 -12.67 -17.66
N ALA A 133 -3.58 -12.48 -16.70
CA ALA A 133 -3.21 -12.30 -15.30
C ALA A 133 -2.48 -13.54 -14.76
N THR A 134 -1.37 -13.29 -14.05
CA THR A 134 -0.61 -14.36 -13.39
C THR A 134 -0.91 -14.36 -11.90
N VAL A 135 -1.24 -15.54 -11.37
CA VAL A 135 -1.54 -15.72 -9.95
C VAL A 135 -0.27 -15.58 -9.11
N PHE A 136 -0.34 -14.73 -8.09
CA PHE A 136 0.71 -14.59 -7.09
C PHE A 136 0.81 -15.85 -6.23
N SER A 137 1.99 -16.45 -6.18
CA SER A 137 2.24 -17.67 -5.40
C SER A 137 3.72 -17.81 -5.06
N LYS A 138 4.04 -18.76 -4.17
CA LYS A 138 5.44 -19.10 -3.86
C LYS A 138 6.25 -19.47 -5.13
N LYS A 139 5.61 -20.12 -6.10
CA LYS A 139 6.25 -20.52 -7.38
C LYS A 139 6.26 -19.37 -8.40
N GLN A 140 5.42 -18.37 -8.22
CA GLN A 140 5.23 -17.26 -9.14
C GLN A 140 5.13 -15.92 -8.36
N PRO A 141 6.23 -15.47 -7.76
CA PRO A 141 6.23 -14.27 -6.91
C PRO A 141 6.05 -12.96 -7.68
N ALA A 142 6.19 -12.99 -9.01
CA ALA A 142 5.90 -11.86 -9.89
C ALA A 142 4.43 -11.79 -10.31
N GLY A 143 3.59 -12.75 -9.90
CA GLY A 143 2.16 -12.73 -10.14
C GLY A 143 1.48 -11.54 -9.45
N ARG A 144 0.43 -11.03 -10.07
CA ARG A 144 -0.28 -9.84 -9.59
C ARG A 144 -1.75 -10.10 -9.25
N TYR A 145 -2.23 -11.32 -9.43
CA TYR A 145 -3.57 -11.72 -9.03
C TYR A 145 -3.53 -12.57 -7.76
N ILE A 146 -4.33 -12.20 -6.75
CA ILE A 146 -4.35 -12.86 -5.44
C ILE A 146 -5.69 -13.54 -5.23
N HIS A 147 -5.66 -14.84 -4.97
CA HIS A 147 -6.81 -15.56 -4.42
C HIS A 147 -6.79 -15.44 -2.89
N TYR A 148 -7.59 -14.54 -2.35
CA TYR A 148 -7.63 -14.29 -0.91
C TYR A 148 -8.34 -15.39 -0.11
N GLY A 149 -9.11 -16.26 -0.79
CA GLY A 149 -10.03 -17.18 -0.14
C GLY A 149 -11.19 -16.42 0.53
N VAL A 150 -12.05 -17.08 1.27
CA VAL A 150 -13.20 -16.44 1.96
C VAL A 150 -12.69 -15.60 3.15
N ARG A 151 -12.10 -14.42 2.86
CA ARG A 151 -11.44 -13.54 3.83
C ARG A 151 -11.61 -12.07 3.46
N GLU A 152 -12.83 -11.59 3.34
CA GLU A 152 -13.15 -10.22 2.88
C GLU A 152 -12.52 -9.17 3.80
N PHE A 153 -12.61 -9.35 5.11
CA PHE A 153 -11.95 -8.45 6.07
C PHE A 153 -10.42 -8.48 5.93
N GLY A 154 -9.83 -9.67 5.83
CA GLY A 154 -8.38 -9.83 5.65
C GLY A 154 -7.90 -9.23 4.32
N MET A 155 -8.64 -9.41 3.23
CA MET A 155 -8.39 -8.79 1.92
C MET A 155 -8.38 -7.26 2.05
N SER A 156 -9.42 -6.69 2.65
CA SER A 156 -9.54 -5.24 2.84
C SER A 156 -8.41 -4.67 3.72
N ALA A 157 -8.04 -5.36 4.78
CA ALA A 157 -6.93 -4.98 5.66
C ALA A 157 -5.58 -5.00 4.92
N MET A 158 -5.32 -6.04 4.10
CA MET A 158 -4.12 -6.11 3.26
C MET A 158 -4.10 -4.99 2.22
N MET A 159 -5.23 -4.71 1.56
CA MET A 159 -5.33 -3.62 0.59
C MET A 159 -5.05 -2.26 1.23
N ASN A 160 -5.56 -2.00 2.43
CA ASN A 160 -5.26 -0.78 3.18
C ASN A 160 -3.75 -0.66 3.46
N GLY A 161 -3.11 -1.73 3.90
CA GLY A 161 -1.66 -1.75 4.14
C GLY A 161 -0.85 -1.48 2.87
N MET A 162 -1.21 -2.10 1.75
CA MET A 162 -0.55 -1.89 0.45
C MET A 162 -0.73 -0.45 -0.05
N ALA A 163 -1.93 0.12 0.06
CA ALA A 163 -2.21 1.50 -0.34
C ALA A 163 -1.43 2.51 0.50
N LEU A 164 -1.35 2.31 1.82
CA LEU A 164 -0.60 3.18 2.74
C LEU A 164 0.91 3.10 2.53
N TYR A 165 1.43 1.93 2.16
CA TYR A 165 2.85 1.75 1.85
C TYR A 165 3.27 2.54 0.61
N LYS A 166 2.36 2.77 -0.34
CA LYS A 166 2.60 3.35 -1.67
C LYS A 166 3.36 2.40 -2.61
N GLY A 167 3.46 2.79 -3.87
CA GLY A 167 4.15 2.00 -4.89
C GLY A 167 3.38 0.77 -5.38
N ILE A 168 2.22 0.48 -4.76
CA ILE A 168 1.29 -0.60 -5.12
C ILE A 168 -0.11 0.00 -5.25
N LEU A 169 -0.82 -0.39 -6.29
CA LEU A 169 -2.22 -0.04 -6.54
C LEU A 169 -3.09 -1.29 -6.26
N PRO A 170 -3.60 -1.46 -5.03
CA PRO A 170 -4.39 -2.64 -4.68
C PRO A 170 -5.82 -2.55 -5.19
N PHE A 171 -6.43 -3.70 -5.51
CA PHE A 171 -7.86 -3.84 -5.76
C PHE A 171 -8.38 -5.18 -5.21
N GLY A 172 -9.72 -5.26 -4.95
CA GLY A 172 -10.39 -6.46 -4.47
C GLY A 172 -11.90 -6.41 -4.63
#